data_f296c455c02679c59afb1a7f242f0b9a
#
_entry.id   f296c455c02679c59afb1a7f242f0b9a
#
_cell.length_a   1.000
_cell.length_b   1.000
_cell.length_c   1.000
_cell.angle_alpha   90.00
_cell.angle_beta   90.00
_cell.angle_gamma   90.00
#
_symmetry.space_group_name_H-M   'P 1'
#
loop_
_entity.id
_entity.type
_entity.pdbx_description
1 polymer ?
#
loop_
_entity_poly.entity_id
_entity_poly.type
_entity_poly.pdbx_seq_one_letter_code
_entity_poly.pdbx_strand_id
1 'polypeptide(L)'
;FTSLQPYRVIVSGRIKHYISAFGEHVIGKEVETALKEAMENTTITVNEFTVAPQIAPNSGLPYHEWFIEFENIPENMDEFALKIDNAMRKQNVYYDDLIVGKVLRTLVIRKVAKNGFQEYMKSIGKLGGQNKLPRLSNDRKIADFFNN
;
A
#
# COMPACT_ATOMS: atom_id res chain seq x y z
N PHE A 1 -35.11 3.98 -14.08
CA PHE A 1 -34.62 3.98 -13.98
C PHE A 1 -33.98 3.97 -13.75
N THR A 2 -33.64 4.12 -13.78
CA THR A 2 -33.09 4.28 -13.59
C THR A 2 -32.30 4.24 -13.24
N SER A 3 -32.01 4.47 -13.25
CA SER A 3 -31.32 4.53 -13.02
C SER A 3 -30.69 4.38 -12.42
N LEU A 4 -30.60 4.46 -12.22
CA LEU A 4 -30.13 4.42 -11.79
C LEU A 4 -29.51 3.79 -11.41
N GLN A 5 -29.27 3.53 -11.61
CA GLN A 5 -28.68 3.07 -11.52
C GLN A 5 -27.99 2.36 -11.67
N PRO A 6 -28.13 2.37 -11.66
CA PRO A 6 -27.48 1.25 -11.84
C PRO A 6 -26.09 1.07 -12.24
N TYR A 7 -25.65 1.46 -12.84
CA TYR A 7 -24.38 1.28 -13.29
C TYR A 7 -23.30 1.05 -12.33
N ARG A 8 -23.34 1.50 -11.29
CA ARG A 8 -22.24 1.45 -10.41
C ARG A 8 -21.87 0.17 -9.84
N VAL A 9 -22.71 -0.75 -9.90
CA VAL A 9 -22.45 -1.95 -9.29
C VAL A 9 -21.44 -2.79 -9.87
N ILE A 10 -21.18 -2.60 -11.05
CA ILE A 10 -20.39 -3.45 -11.78
C ILE A 10 -19.04 -3.65 -11.34
N VAL A 11 -18.45 -2.68 -10.78
CA VAL A 11 -17.06 -2.76 -10.40
C VAL A 11 -16.85 -3.07 -8.96
N SER A 12 -17.85 -3.55 -8.30
CA SER A 12 -17.76 -3.78 -6.87
C SER A 12 -16.63 -4.69 -6.45
N GLY A 13 -16.28 -5.69 -7.23
CA GLY A 13 -15.21 -6.60 -6.89
C GLY A 13 -13.86 -5.93 -6.79
N ARG A 14 -13.64 -4.88 -7.52
CA ARG A 14 -12.38 -4.18 -7.50
C ARG A 14 -12.27 -3.21 -6.34
N ILE A 15 -13.40 -2.77 -5.87
CA ILE A 15 -13.46 -1.81 -4.79
C ILE A 15 -12.87 -2.35 -3.51
N LYS A 16 -12.80 -3.67 -3.36
CA LYS A 16 -12.23 -4.31 -2.18
C LYS A 16 -10.74 -4.00 -2.00
N HIS A 17 -10.07 -3.62 -3.06
CA HIS A 17 -8.62 -3.41 -3.04
C HIS A 17 -8.28 -1.92 -3.16
N TYR A 18 -8.72 -1.16 -2.17
CA TYR A 18 -8.37 0.25 -2.09
C TYR A 18 -8.24 0.65 -0.62
N ILE A 19 -7.60 1.78 -0.37
CA ILE A 19 -7.49 2.34 0.97
C ILE A 19 -8.21 3.66 1.00
N SER A 20 -9.14 3.81 1.93
CA SER A 20 -9.89 5.04 2.08
C SER A 20 -10.25 5.30 3.54
N ALA A 21 -9.29 5.04 4.44
CA ALA A 21 -9.50 5.21 5.87
C ALA A 21 -9.86 6.65 6.24
N PHE A 22 -9.40 7.61 5.44
CA PHE A 22 -9.62 9.04 5.69
C PHE A 22 -10.21 9.75 4.46
N GLY A 23 -10.75 9.00 3.51
CA GLY A 23 -11.34 9.55 2.30
C GLY A 23 -10.38 9.69 1.12
N GLU A 24 -9.16 9.16 1.23
CA GLU A 24 -8.15 9.32 0.19
C GLU A 24 -8.37 8.43 -1.05
N HIS A 25 -9.11 7.36 -0.91
CA HIS A 25 -9.43 6.45 -2.02
C HIS A 25 -8.22 6.07 -2.89
N VAL A 26 -7.19 5.53 -2.25
CA VAL A 26 -5.99 5.07 -2.95
C VAL A 26 -6.25 3.70 -3.58
N ILE A 27 -5.86 3.54 -4.85
CA ILE A 27 -6.06 2.30 -5.60
C ILE A 27 -4.73 1.64 -5.96
N GLY A 28 -4.78 0.35 -6.32
CA GLY A 28 -3.58 -0.43 -6.60
C GLY A 28 -2.68 0.15 -7.67
N LYS A 29 -3.26 0.70 -8.74
CA LYS A 29 -2.47 1.29 -9.81
C LYS A 29 -1.62 2.45 -9.31
N GLU A 30 -2.14 3.24 -8.39
CA GLU A 30 -1.41 4.38 -7.84
C GLU A 30 -0.20 3.93 -7.02
N VAL A 31 -0.36 2.92 -6.17
CA VAL A 31 0.75 2.43 -5.37
C VAL A 31 1.81 1.76 -6.23
N GLU A 32 1.40 1.03 -7.26
CA GLU A 32 2.36 0.40 -8.18
C GLU A 32 3.15 1.45 -8.95
N THR A 33 2.48 2.47 -9.44
CA THR A 33 3.13 3.56 -10.18
C THR A 33 4.10 4.34 -9.27
N ALA A 34 3.68 4.61 -8.04
CA ALA A 34 4.52 5.34 -7.10
C ALA A 34 5.80 4.58 -6.76
N LEU A 35 5.68 3.27 -6.53
CA LEU A 35 6.84 2.44 -6.24
C LEU A 35 7.79 2.38 -7.43
N LYS A 36 7.24 2.19 -8.62
CA LYS A 36 8.03 2.15 -9.85
C LYS A 36 8.79 3.46 -10.07
N GLU A 37 8.12 4.58 -9.84
CA GLU A 37 8.73 5.89 -9.99
C GLU A 37 9.88 6.08 -9.00
N ALA A 38 9.70 5.64 -7.76
CA ALA A 38 10.73 5.76 -6.74
C ALA A 38 11.95 4.89 -7.04
N MET A 39 11.76 3.78 -7.76
CA MET A 39 12.87 2.89 -8.12
C MET A 39 13.61 3.32 -9.40
N GLU A 40 13.05 4.23 -10.18
CA GLU A 40 13.67 4.66 -11.43
C GLU A 40 15.07 5.21 -11.20
N ASN A 41 16.00 4.83 -12.08
CA ASN A 41 17.40 5.27 -12.02
C ASN A 41 18.11 4.85 -10.73
N THR A 42 17.65 3.78 -10.09
CA THR A 42 18.29 3.22 -8.91
C THR A 42 18.55 1.74 -9.12
N THR A 43 19.32 1.14 -8.20
CA THR A 43 19.56 -0.30 -8.21
C THR A 43 18.59 -1.04 -7.28
N ILE A 44 17.62 -0.33 -6.71
CA ILE A 44 16.64 -0.91 -5.80
C ILE A 44 15.70 -1.83 -6.57
N THR A 45 15.49 -3.04 -6.08
CA THR A 45 14.52 -3.96 -6.67
C THR A 45 13.65 -4.56 -5.58
N VAL A 46 12.38 -4.80 -5.93
CA VAL A 46 11.36 -5.27 -5.01
C VAL A 46 10.76 -6.56 -5.52
N ASN A 47 10.67 -7.58 -4.67
CA ASN A 47 10.04 -8.84 -5.03
C ASN A 47 8.53 -8.79 -4.87
N GLU A 48 8.06 -8.19 -3.79
CA GLU A 48 6.64 -8.12 -3.50
C GLU A 48 6.37 -7.02 -2.49
N PHE A 49 5.16 -6.48 -2.47
CA PHE A 49 4.77 -5.47 -1.50
C PHE A 49 3.26 -5.42 -1.29
N THR A 50 2.85 -4.86 -0.16
CA THR A 50 1.45 -4.56 0.11
C THR A 50 1.38 -3.34 1.02
N VAL A 51 0.26 -2.63 0.98
CA VAL A 51 0.05 -1.39 1.75
C VAL A 51 -1.21 -1.52 2.60
N ALA A 52 -1.12 -1.09 3.85
CA ALA A 52 -2.27 -1.05 4.74
C ALA A 52 -2.26 0.24 5.55
N PRO A 53 -3.43 0.76 5.94
CA PRO A 53 -3.44 1.97 6.76
C PRO A 53 -3.15 1.65 8.21
N GLN A 54 -2.38 2.50 8.87
CA GLN A 54 -2.21 2.46 10.31
C GLN A 54 -2.97 3.66 10.88
N ILE A 55 -4.19 3.42 11.34
CA ILE A 55 -5.08 4.49 11.77
C ILE A 55 -4.92 4.86 13.25
N ALA A 56 -4.30 4.00 14.02
CA ALA A 56 -4.14 4.22 15.46
C ALA A 56 -2.73 3.84 15.92
N PRO A 57 -1.71 4.57 15.46
CA PRO A 57 -0.34 4.27 15.89
C PRO A 57 -0.16 4.63 17.38
N ASN A 58 0.85 4.06 18.01
CA ASN A 58 1.12 4.33 19.41
C ASN A 58 1.45 5.79 19.67
N SER A 59 2.03 6.46 18.69
CA SER A 59 2.31 7.89 18.81
C SER A 59 2.33 8.52 17.42
N GLY A 60 2.04 9.81 17.36
CA GLY A 60 2.06 10.57 16.11
C GLY A 60 0.81 10.39 15.27
N LEU A 61 0.87 10.93 14.07
CA LEU A 61 -0.26 10.89 13.15
C LEU A 61 -0.38 9.52 12.49
N PRO A 62 -1.59 9.18 12.01
CA PRO A 62 -1.78 7.98 11.20
C PRO A 62 -0.93 8.03 9.93
N TYR A 63 -0.72 6.89 9.32
CA TYR A 63 0.06 6.79 8.10
C TYR A 63 -0.30 5.54 7.32
N HIS A 64 0.09 5.49 6.04
CA HIS A 64 0.04 4.25 5.26
C HIS A 64 1.32 3.47 5.53
N GLU A 65 1.16 2.21 5.80
CA GLU A 65 2.28 1.32 6.13
C GLU A 65 2.55 0.42 4.93
N TRP A 66 3.75 0.52 4.39
CA TRP A 66 4.17 -0.21 3.21
C TRP A 66 5.05 -1.38 3.63
N PHE A 67 4.57 -2.59 3.40
CA PHE A 67 5.34 -3.81 3.68
C PHE A 67 6.02 -4.22 2.39
N ILE A 68 7.33 -4.16 2.35
CA ILE A 68 8.09 -4.38 1.12
C ILE A 68 9.16 -5.46 1.33
N GLU A 69 9.14 -6.45 0.44
CA GLU A 69 10.18 -7.48 0.40
C GLU A 69 11.15 -7.09 -0.69
N PHE A 70 12.34 -6.61 -0.31
CA PHE A 70 13.35 -6.14 -1.25
C PHE A 70 14.24 -7.27 -1.73
N GLU A 71 14.63 -7.20 -3.00
CA GLU A 71 15.74 -8.00 -3.52
C GLU A 71 17.03 -7.19 -3.31
N ASN A 72 17.02 -5.92 -3.74
CA ASN A 72 18.10 -4.98 -3.45
C ASN A 72 17.55 -3.83 -2.61
N ILE A 73 18.14 -3.66 -1.44
CA ILE A 73 17.66 -2.70 -0.43
C ILE A 73 18.17 -1.29 -0.71
N PRO A 74 17.37 -0.24 -0.47
CA PRO A 74 17.86 1.13 -0.57
C PRO A 74 18.92 1.42 0.50
N GLU A 75 19.88 2.26 0.17
CA GLU A 75 20.90 2.69 1.13
C GLU A 75 20.27 3.55 2.24
N ASN A 76 19.32 4.39 1.86
CA ASN A 76 18.60 5.26 2.80
C ASN A 76 17.12 4.97 2.69
N MET A 77 16.59 4.25 3.67
CA MET A 77 15.19 3.86 3.67
C MET A 77 14.26 5.06 3.80
N ASP A 78 14.62 6.06 4.61
CA ASP A 78 13.80 7.24 4.81
C ASP A 78 13.68 8.07 3.52
N GLU A 79 14.78 8.17 2.78
CA GLU A 79 14.78 8.86 1.50
C GLU A 79 13.90 8.13 0.48
N PHE A 80 13.97 6.80 0.46
CA PHE A 80 13.13 6.00 -0.42
C PHE A 80 11.66 6.17 -0.07
N ALA A 81 11.32 6.15 1.23
CA ALA A 81 9.95 6.37 1.68
C ALA A 81 9.46 7.74 1.23
N LEU A 82 10.29 8.77 1.31
CA LEU A 82 9.90 10.10 0.88
C LEU A 82 9.67 10.17 -0.63
N LYS A 83 10.48 9.46 -1.41
CA LYS A 83 10.26 9.38 -2.86
C LYS A 83 8.92 8.76 -3.20
N ILE A 84 8.57 7.66 -2.53
CA ILE A 84 7.28 7.00 -2.74
C ILE A 84 6.16 7.94 -2.33
N ASP A 85 6.31 8.60 -1.18
CA ASP A 85 5.28 9.50 -0.66
C ASP A 85 5.03 10.66 -1.64
N ASN A 86 6.09 11.26 -2.16
CA ASN A 86 5.96 12.34 -3.15
C ASN A 86 5.28 11.86 -4.43
N ALA A 87 5.59 10.64 -4.88
CA ALA A 87 4.94 10.07 -6.05
C ALA A 87 3.46 9.80 -5.79
N MET A 88 3.11 9.33 -4.59
CA MET A 88 1.71 9.14 -4.21
C MET A 88 0.95 10.47 -4.19
N ARG A 89 1.57 11.52 -3.68
CA ARG A 89 0.95 12.85 -3.63
C ARG A 89 0.64 13.38 -5.03
N LYS A 90 1.50 13.07 -5.99
CA LYS A 90 1.25 13.45 -7.40
C LYS A 90 0.13 12.62 -8.01
N GLN A 91 0.02 11.35 -7.62
CA GLN A 91 -0.98 10.44 -8.17
C GLN A 91 -2.38 10.69 -7.61
N ASN A 92 -2.47 11.15 -6.37
CA ASN A 92 -3.73 11.20 -5.66
C ASN A 92 -3.85 12.49 -4.86
N VAL A 93 -4.69 13.41 -5.36
CA VAL A 93 -4.86 14.73 -4.74
C VAL A 93 -5.44 14.63 -3.33
N TYR A 94 -6.28 13.64 -3.07
CA TYR A 94 -6.87 13.48 -1.74
C TYR A 94 -5.81 13.04 -0.72
N TYR A 95 -4.90 12.17 -1.14
CA TYR A 95 -3.79 11.78 -0.29
C TYR A 95 -2.90 13.00 0.00
N ASP A 96 -2.62 13.79 -1.02
CA ASP A 96 -1.82 15.01 -0.87
C ASP A 96 -2.47 15.97 0.12
N ASP A 97 -3.78 16.16 0.01
CA ASP A 97 -4.52 17.03 0.92
C ASP A 97 -4.41 16.56 2.38
N LEU A 98 -4.45 15.26 2.60
CA LEU A 98 -4.32 14.71 3.95
C LEU A 98 -2.93 14.91 4.53
N ILE A 99 -1.90 14.83 3.70
CA ILE A 99 -0.52 15.09 4.13
C ILE A 99 -0.36 16.58 4.46
N VAL A 100 -0.79 17.45 3.56
CA VAL A 100 -0.69 18.90 3.76
C VAL A 100 -1.49 19.34 5.00
N GLY A 101 -2.68 18.77 5.18
CA GLY A 101 -3.55 19.11 6.31
C GLY A 101 -3.14 18.44 7.62
N LYS A 102 -2.06 17.66 7.61
CA LYS A 102 -1.55 16.95 8.79
C LYS A 102 -2.56 15.99 9.42
N VAL A 103 -3.39 15.37 8.58
CA VAL A 103 -4.25 14.26 8.98
C VAL A 103 -3.45 12.97 8.89
N LEU A 104 -2.59 12.87 7.86
CA LEU A 104 -1.65 11.77 7.68
C LEU A 104 -0.22 12.30 7.70
N ARG A 105 0.71 11.46 8.11
CA ARG A 105 2.13 11.73 7.98
C ARG A 105 2.69 10.95 6.79
N THR A 106 3.94 11.22 6.43
CA THR A 106 4.66 10.47 5.40
C THR A 106 4.57 8.98 5.67
N LEU A 107 4.40 8.20 4.63
CA LEU A 107 4.27 6.76 4.75
C LEU A 107 5.49 6.13 5.44
N VAL A 108 5.29 4.96 5.99
CA VAL A 108 6.33 4.22 6.70
C VAL A 108 6.56 2.90 5.97
N ILE A 109 7.83 2.55 5.77
CA ILE A 109 8.19 1.28 5.14
C ILE A 109 8.61 0.27 6.21
N ARG A 110 8.03 -0.95 6.12
CA ARG A 110 8.44 -2.09 6.92
C ARG A 110 9.09 -3.10 5.99
N LYS A 111 10.33 -3.45 6.25
CA LYS A 111 11.01 -4.47 5.46
C LYS A 111 10.45 -5.83 5.80
N VAL A 112 10.15 -6.61 4.78
CA VAL A 112 9.70 -7.99 4.94
C VAL A 112 10.87 -8.90 4.60
N ALA A 113 11.12 -9.91 5.42
CA ALA A 113 12.21 -10.86 5.20
C ALA A 113 12.00 -11.63 3.89
N LYS A 114 13.06 -12.11 3.31
CA LYS A 114 12.98 -12.88 2.08
C LYS A 114 11.99 -14.05 2.27
N ASN A 115 11.09 -14.19 1.30
CA ASN A 115 10.02 -15.18 1.30
C ASN A 115 8.95 -14.95 2.38
N GLY A 116 8.97 -13.81 3.05
CA GLY A 116 7.97 -13.52 4.08
C GLY A 116 6.56 -13.51 3.55
N PHE A 117 6.32 -12.94 2.35
CA PHE A 117 5.00 -12.94 1.76
C PHE A 117 4.55 -14.35 1.34
N GLN A 118 5.47 -15.19 0.90
CA GLN A 118 5.16 -16.57 0.59
C GLN A 118 4.70 -17.31 1.85
N GLU A 119 5.36 -17.07 2.97
CA GLU A 119 4.98 -17.65 4.24
C GLU A 119 3.60 -17.20 4.68
N TYR A 120 3.29 -15.93 4.48
CA TYR A 120 1.97 -15.42 4.78
C TYR A 120 0.91 -16.13 3.94
N MET A 121 1.12 -16.20 2.61
CA MET A 121 0.17 -16.84 1.71
C MET A 121 -0.01 -18.32 2.05
N LYS A 122 1.07 -18.98 2.44
CA LYS A 122 1.02 -20.37 2.86
C LYS A 122 0.18 -20.51 4.13
N SER A 123 0.33 -19.58 5.07
CA SER A 123 -0.39 -19.63 6.34
C SER A 123 -1.89 -19.54 6.17
N ILE A 124 -2.35 -18.88 5.13
CA ILE A 124 -3.79 -18.75 4.85
C ILE A 124 -4.26 -19.73 3.76
N GLY A 125 -3.39 -20.67 3.37
CA GLY A 125 -3.75 -21.72 2.41
C GLY A 125 -3.85 -21.26 0.97
N LYS A 126 -3.21 -20.14 0.62
CA LYS A 126 -3.33 -19.57 -0.72
C LYS A 126 -2.02 -19.48 -1.50
N LEU A 127 -1.04 -20.28 -1.12
CA LEU A 127 0.22 -20.29 -1.85
C LEU A 127 0.05 -20.98 -3.20
N GLY A 128 0.55 -20.33 -4.25
CA GLY A 128 0.53 -20.87 -5.60
C GLY A 128 -0.78 -20.68 -6.34
N GLY A 129 -0.85 -21.21 -7.53
CA GLY A 129 -2.03 -21.12 -8.37
C GLY A 129 -2.38 -19.70 -8.77
N GLN A 130 -3.66 -19.38 -8.72
CA GLN A 130 -4.16 -18.07 -9.13
C GLN A 130 -4.17 -17.05 -8.01
N ASN A 131 -3.74 -17.45 -6.82
CA ASN A 131 -3.81 -16.55 -5.66
C ASN A 131 -2.70 -15.50 -5.72
N LYS A 132 -3.07 -14.24 -5.51
CA LYS A 132 -2.14 -13.12 -5.52
C LYS A 132 -2.31 -12.29 -4.26
N LEU A 133 -1.20 -11.75 -3.78
CA LEU A 133 -1.23 -10.82 -2.67
C LEU A 133 -1.85 -9.50 -3.14
N PRO A 134 -2.84 -8.95 -2.44
CA PRO A 134 -3.39 -7.64 -2.82
C PRO A 134 -2.35 -6.56 -2.59
N ARG A 135 -2.29 -5.57 -3.49
CA ARG A 135 -1.35 -4.45 -3.38
C ARG A 135 -1.69 -3.55 -2.21
N LEU A 136 -2.94 -3.52 -1.80
CA LEU A 136 -3.36 -2.73 -0.66
C LEU A 136 -4.67 -3.27 -0.11
N SER A 137 -4.96 -2.94 1.15
CA SER A 137 -6.24 -3.29 1.74
C SER A 137 -6.57 -2.34 2.89
N ASN A 138 -7.85 -2.18 3.18
CA ASN A 138 -8.30 -1.33 4.27
C ASN A 138 -8.17 -1.99 5.64
N ASP A 139 -8.00 -3.30 5.70
CA ASP A 139 -7.87 -3.99 6.98
C ASP A 139 -6.39 -4.23 7.32
N ARG A 140 -6.17 -4.73 8.53
CA ARG A 140 -4.82 -4.93 9.04
C ARG A 140 -4.38 -6.39 9.07
N LYS A 141 -5.08 -7.28 8.40
CA LYS A 141 -4.78 -8.72 8.48
C LYS A 141 -3.35 -9.05 8.09
N ILE A 142 -2.92 -8.55 6.94
CA ILE A 142 -1.56 -8.79 6.47
C ILE A 142 -0.56 -8.07 7.35
N ALA A 143 -0.84 -6.81 7.68
CA ALA A 143 0.02 -6.01 8.52
C ALA A 143 0.23 -6.64 9.89
N ASP A 144 -0.85 -7.16 10.48
CA ASP A 144 -0.76 -7.78 11.80
C ASP A 144 0.11 -9.05 11.77
N PHE A 145 0.07 -9.79 10.67
CA PHE A 145 0.93 -10.95 10.50
C PHE A 145 2.41 -10.57 10.58
N PHE A 146 2.79 -9.47 9.92
CA PHE A 146 4.19 -9.04 9.88
C PHE A 146 4.64 -8.24 11.11
N ASN A 147 3.71 -7.71 11.88
CA ASN A 147 4.04 -6.96 13.07
C ASN A 147 4.04 -7.80 14.35
N ASN A 148 3.74 -9.07 14.25
CA ASN A 148 3.73 -9.97 15.41
C ASN A 148 4.99 -10.81 15.50
#